data_f8c6efe0ec4cfc2165b7b00ed5c2d56a
#
_entry.id   f8c6efe0ec4cfc2165b7b00ed5c2d56a
#
_cell.length_a   1.000
_cell.length_b   1.000
_cell.length_c   1.000
_cell.angle_alpha   90.00
_cell.angle_beta   90.00
_cell.angle_gamma   90.00
#
_symmetry.space_group_name_H-M   'P 1'
#
loop_
_entity.id
_entity.type
_entity.pdbx_description
1 polymer ?
#
loop_
_entity_poly.entity_id
_entity_poly.type
_entity_poly.pdbx_seq_one_letter_code
_entity_poly.pdbx_strand_id
1 'polypeptide(L)'
;VRIAVVGDVHVHWDEADLAYFNRSDYDLLLFVGDLARYAHSGGLRVARSLSRLSRPALVMPGNHDGVRALQLLAEISQNRPLIHLLGRGQRKRCAALRRALAPLPMVGYSRHDYSVRGLDFAVLAARPHSMGGPTLGCAPYLSRTFGIASLEESAERLKQLVEECPAQHVIFFAHNGPTGLGNHRSDIWGCDFRPAEGDFGDPDLRVAIDHARARSKKILAVVAGHMHHALAGGGERRWLVERDGLLYINAARTPRIFDRGQQRLRHHVVLETDGFRTRAEEVLAPSG
;
A
#
# COMPACT_ATOMS: atom_id res chain seq x y z
N VAL A 1 12.24 -14.42 8.14
CA VAL A 1 11.91 -13.74 6.87
C VAL A 1 12.05 -12.24 7.09
N ARG A 2 12.72 -11.54 6.16
CA ARG A 2 12.92 -10.09 6.18
C ARG A 2 12.26 -9.45 4.97
N ILE A 3 11.32 -8.56 5.20
CA ILE A 3 10.53 -7.90 4.15
C ILE A 3 10.76 -6.39 4.24
N ALA A 4 11.17 -5.76 3.14
CA ALA A 4 11.21 -4.31 3.09
C ALA A 4 9.88 -3.76 2.58
N VAL A 5 9.32 -2.79 3.29
CA VAL A 5 8.11 -2.07 2.93
C VAL A 5 8.47 -0.66 2.51
N VAL A 6 8.27 -0.34 1.25
CA VAL A 6 8.56 0.96 0.67
C VAL A 6 7.25 1.73 0.56
N GLY A 7 7.16 2.83 1.31
CA GLY A 7 6.00 3.71 1.32
C GLY A 7 5.86 4.55 0.06
N ASP A 8 4.82 5.34 0.04
CA ASP A 8 4.39 6.23 -1.05
C ASP A 8 5.58 6.88 -1.77
N VAL A 9 5.87 6.37 -2.97
CA VAL A 9 7.12 6.72 -3.69
C VAL A 9 7.08 8.15 -4.23
N HIS A 10 5.94 8.60 -4.75
CA HIS A 10 5.73 9.96 -5.27
C HIS A 10 6.91 10.50 -6.09
N VAL A 11 7.43 9.67 -7.01
CA VAL A 11 8.62 9.89 -7.86
C VAL A 11 9.96 10.02 -7.11
N HIS A 12 9.97 9.88 -5.79
CA HIS A 12 11.18 9.83 -4.97
C HIS A 12 11.79 8.41 -5.00
N TRP A 13 12.38 8.09 -6.15
CA TRP A 13 13.08 6.84 -6.42
C TRP A 13 14.20 7.12 -7.43
N ASP A 14 15.38 6.61 -7.18
CA ASP A 14 16.56 6.80 -8.04
C ASP A 14 17.41 5.53 -8.16
N GLU A 15 18.54 5.64 -8.88
CA GLU A 15 19.45 4.51 -9.12
C GLU A 15 20.13 4.01 -7.82
N ALA A 16 20.31 4.88 -6.83
CA ALA A 16 20.87 4.44 -5.55
C ALA A 16 19.87 3.58 -4.74
N ASP A 17 18.55 3.85 -4.85
CA ASP A 17 17.53 2.94 -4.31
C ASP A 17 17.60 1.57 -4.98
N LEU A 18 17.64 1.54 -6.31
CA LEU A 18 17.75 0.29 -7.07
C LEU A 18 18.97 -0.51 -6.65
N ALA A 19 20.13 0.15 -6.56
CA ALA A 19 21.39 -0.48 -6.15
C ALA A 19 21.32 -0.99 -4.70
N TYR A 20 20.73 -0.21 -3.79
CA TYR A 20 20.54 -0.59 -2.39
C TYR A 20 19.70 -1.87 -2.26
N PHE A 21 18.50 -1.89 -2.84
CA PHE A 21 17.61 -3.03 -2.72
C PHE A 21 18.13 -4.27 -3.45
N ASN A 22 18.81 -4.13 -4.59
CA ASN A 22 19.40 -5.26 -5.29
C ASN A 22 20.55 -5.91 -4.50
N ARG A 23 21.30 -5.14 -3.70
CA ARG A 23 22.38 -5.66 -2.82
C ARG A 23 21.88 -6.12 -1.45
N SER A 24 20.63 -5.77 -1.08
CA SER A 24 20.07 -6.12 0.22
C SER A 24 19.85 -7.63 0.37
N ASP A 25 19.68 -8.08 1.60
CA ASP A 25 19.32 -9.47 1.96
C ASP A 25 17.81 -9.66 2.21
N TYR A 26 16.98 -8.70 1.79
CA TYR A 26 15.53 -8.82 1.90
C TYR A 26 15.01 -9.97 1.05
N ASP A 27 14.13 -10.77 1.64
CA ASP A 27 13.49 -11.91 1.00
C ASP A 27 12.35 -11.45 0.06
N LEU A 28 11.70 -10.32 0.38
CA LEU A 28 10.60 -9.74 -0.37
C LEU A 28 10.56 -8.22 -0.21
N LEU A 29 10.16 -7.51 -1.26
CA LEU A 29 9.91 -6.07 -1.23
C LEU A 29 8.41 -5.81 -1.46
N LEU A 30 7.79 -4.97 -0.63
CA LEU A 30 6.39 -4.55 -0.75
C LEU A 30 6.34 -3.03 -1.00
N PHE A 31 5.90 -2.63 -2.19
CA PHE A 31 5.68 -1.23 -2.53
C PHE A 31 4.21 -0.89 -2.32
N VAL A 32 3.88 -0.06 -1.33
CA VAL A 32 2.49 0.22 -0.94
C VAL A 32 1.76 1.18 -1.89
N GLY A 33 2.43 1.64 -2.96
CA GLY A 33 1.82 2.40 -4.03
C GLY A 33 2.31 3.82 -4.20
N ASP A 34 1.49 4.60 -4.91
CA ASP A 34 1.76 5.99 -5.25
C ASP A 34 3.15 6.18 -5.89
N LEU A 35 3.44 5.38 -6.92
CA LEU A 35 4.65 5.55 -7.72
C LEU A 35 4.67 6.91 -8.41
N ALA A 36 3.50 7.37 -8.87
CA ALA A 36 3.30 8.70 -9.41
C ALA A 36 3.03 9.74 -8.30
N ARG A 37 3.24 11.02 -8.62
CA ARG A 37 2.75 12.14 -7.80
C ARG A 37 1.52 12.78 -8.44
N TYR A 38 1.69 13.51 -9.53
CA TYR A 38 0.59 14.16 -10.26
C TYR A 38 0.56 13.76 -11.74
N ALA A 39 1.71 13.40 -12.30
CA ALA A 39 1.87 13.02 -13.70
C ALA A 39 2.11 11.52 -13.84
N HIS A 40 1.28 10.87 -14.64
CA HIS A 40 1.40 9.44 -14.94
C HIS A 40 2.77 9.05 -15.50
N SER A 41 3.41 9.94 -16.29
CA SER A 41 4.77 9.71 -16.83
C SER A 41 5.82 9.52 -15.74
N GLY A 42 5.68 10.21 -14.60
CA GLY A 42 6.55 10.03 -13.43
C GLY A 42 6.44 8.61 -12.87
N GLY A 43 5.21 8.11 -12.69
CA GLY A 43 4.97 6.73 -12.26
C GLY A 43 5.52 5.69 -13.24
N LEU A 44 5.39 5.92 -14.56
CA LEU A 44 5.98 5.03 -15.56
C LEU A 44 7.52 5.00 -15.52
N ARG A 45 8.17 6.14 -15.20
CA ARG A 45 9.61 6.19 -15.02
C ARG A 45 10.04 5.35 -13.81
N VAL A 46 9.39 5.55 -12.68
CA VAL A 46 9.62 4.73 -11.47
C VAL A 46 9.39 3.25 -11.76
N ALA A 47 8.27 2.90 -12.38
CA ALA A 47 7.94 1.52 -12.72
C ALA A 47 9.01 0.84 -13.58
N ARG A 48 9.56 1.53 -14.59
CA ARG A 48 10.67 1.00 -15.42
C ARG A 48 11.96 0.80 -14.61
N SER A 49 12.21 1.64 -13.61
CA SER A 49 13.35 1.41 -12.70
C SER A 49 13.09 0.21 -11.79
N LEU A 50 11.89 0.11 -11.21
CA LEU A 50 11.50 -1.03 -10.37
C LEU A 50 11.57 -2.37 -11.13
N SER A 51 11.26 -2.40 -12.43
CA SER A 51 11.35 -3.63 -13.24
C SER A 51 12.77 -4.22 -13.32
N ARG A 52 13.79 -3.46 -12.90
CA ARG A 52 15.22 -3.87 -12.84
C ARG A 52 15.61 -4.44 -11.47
N LEU A 53 14.66 -4.54 -10.53
CA LEU A 53 14.91 -5.18 -9.24
C LEU A 53 15.17 -6.68 -9.43
N SER A 54 16.21 -7.16 -8.77
CA SER A 54 16.57 -8.59 -8.76
C SER A 54 15.94 -9.35 -7.60
N ARG A 55 15.30 -8.64 -6.66
CA ARG A 55 14.59 -9.21 -5.52
C ARG A 55 13.12 -9.42 -5.85
N PRO A 56 12.47 -10.47 -5.30
CA PRO A 56 11.02 -10.60 -5.38
C PRO A 56 10.33 -9.35 -4.86
N ALA A 57 9.37 -8.82 -5.61
CA ALA A 57 8.66 -7.62 -5.20
C ALA A 57 7.19 -7.65 -5.62
N LEU A 58 6.32 -7.06 -4.81
CA LEU A 58 4.92 -6.79 -5.12
C LEU A 58 4.67 -5.28 -5.13
N VAL A 59 3.92 -4.81 -6.10
CA VAL A 59 3.56 -3.40 -6.21
C VAL A 59 2.06 -3.23 -6.13
N MET A 60 1.57 -2.65 -5.02
CA MET A 60 0.18 -2.22 -4.85
C MET A 60 0.01 -0.86 -5.54
N PRO A 61 -0.89 -0.68 -6.49
CA PRO A 61 -1.14 0.65 -7.04
C PRO A 61 -1.93 1.52 -6.06
N GLY A 62 -1.42 2.72 -5.79
CA GLY A 62 -2.09 3.73 -4.97
C GLY A 62 -3.06 4.62 -5.74
N ASN A 63 -3.64 5.60 -5.05
CA ASN A 63 -4.65 6.50 -5.62
C ASN A 63 -4.07 7.50 -6.64
N HIS A 64 -2.76 7.72 -6.68
CA HIS A 64 -2.09 8.51 -7.73
C HIS A 64 -1.71 7.66 -8.96
N ASP A 65 -1.75 6.33 -8.87
CA ASP A 65 -1.28 5.45 -9.93
C ASP A 65 -2.33 5.23 -11.01
N GLY A 66 -2.03 5.63 -12.24
CA GLY A 66 -2.97 5.55 -13.35
C GLY A 66 -4.11 6.57 -13.29
N VAL A 67 -4.11 7.47 -12.33
CA VAL A 67 -5.07 8.56 -12.14
C VAL A 67 -4.46 9.88 -12.64
N ARG A 68 -5.28 10.79 -13.16
CA ARG A 68 -4.88 12.15 -13.51
C ARG A 68 -5.25 13.11 -12.39
N ALA A 69 -4.54 14.23 -12.27
CA ALA A 69 -4.79 15.22 -11.22
C ALA A 69 -6.26 15.68 -11.13
N LEU A 70 -6.89 15.97 -12.28
CA LEU A 70 -8.31 16.35 -12.34
C LEU A 70 -9.25 15.21 -11.92
N GLN A 71 -8.91 13.96 -12.26
CA GLN A 71 -9.66 12.79 -11.78
C GLN A 71 -9.52 12.65 -10.26
N LEU A 72 -8.30 12.81 -9.73
CA LEU A 72 -8.07 12.77 -8.29
C LEU A 72 -8.90 13.84 -7.54
N LEU A 73 -8.97 15.06 -8.08
CA LEU A 73 -9.83 16.11 -7.52
C LEU A 73 -11.32 15.74 -7.57
N ALA A 74 -11.78 15.11 -8.66
CA ALA A 74 -13.15 14.63 -8.78
C ALA A 74 -13.46 13.53 -7.74
N GLU A 75 -12.52 12.61 -7.52
CA GLU A 75 -12.64 11.57 -6.48
C GLU A 75 -12.70 12.19 -5.07
N ILE A 76 -11.79 13.12 -4.75
CA ILE A 76 -11.76 13.83 -3.45
C ILE A 76 -13.07 14.60 -3.21
N SER A 77 -13.60 15.25 -4.24
CA SER A 77 -14.87 15.99 -4.17
C SER A 77 -16.11 15.10 -4.31
N GLN A 78 -15.93 13.78 -4.52
CA GLN A 78 -16.99 12.80 -4.73
C GLN A 78 -17.99 13.19 -5.85
N ASN A 79 -17.51 13.90 -6.87
CA ASN A 79 -18.32 14.34 -8.01
C ASN A 79 -18.48 13.17 -9.00
N ARG A 80 -19.53 12.37 -8.82
CA ARG A 80 -19.79 11.16 -9.62
C ARG A 80 -19.78 11.38 -11.13
N PRO A 81 -20.42 12.42 -11.72
CA PRO A 81 -20.34 12.68 -13.15
C PRO A 81 -18.91 12.89 -13.64
N LEU A 82 -18.12 13.71 -12.92
CA LEU A 82 -16.71 13.96 -13.25
C LEU A 82 -15.84 12.72 -13.07
N ILE A 83 -16.06 11.92 -12.04
CA ILE A 83 -15.36 10.66 -11.83
C ILE A 83 -15.55 9.74 -13.04
N HIS A 84 -16.78 9.59 -13.53
CA HIS A 84 -17.08 8.77 -14.72
C HIS A 84 -16.43 9.32 -15.99
N LEU A 85 -16.47 10.63 -16.20
CA LEU A 85 -15.89 11.28 -17.37
C LEU A 85 -14.35 11.19 -17.35
N LEU A 86 -13.73 11.61 -16.24
CA LEU A 86 -12.27 11.72 -16.11
C LEU A 86 -11.61 10.36 -15.87
N GLY A 87 -12.34 9.39 -15.31
CA GLY A 87 -11.92 8.01 -15.15
C GLY A 87 -11.81 7.24 -16.48
N ARG A 88 -12.35 7.78 -17.57
CA ARG A 88 -12.14 7.21 -18.90
C ARG A 88 -10.64 7.16 -19.21
N GLY A 89 -10.15 5.98 -19.64
CA GLY A 89 -8.74 5.76 -19.92
C GLY A 89 -7.88 5.38 -18.71
N GLN A 90 -8.37 5.37 -17.47
CA GLN A 90 -7.63 4.86 -16.30
C GLN A 90 -7.16 3.42 -16.54
N ARG A 91 -8.02 2.56 -17.09
CA ARG A 91 -7.67 1.19 -17.46
C ARG A 91 -6.47 1.10 -18.41
N LYS A 92 -6.40 1.99 -19.41
CA LYS A 92 -5.25 2.06 -20.34
C LYS A 92 -3.97 2.51 -19.62
N ARG A 93 -4.08 3.49 -18.71
CA ARG A 93 -2.94 3.97 -17.91
C ARG A 93 -2.44 2.91 -16.94
N CYS A 94 -3.33 2.22 -16.23
CA CYS A 94 -2.97 1.10 -15.35
C CYS A 94 -2.35 -0.07 -16.14
N ALA A 95 -2.85 -0.36 -17.35
CA ALA A 95 -2.24 -1.34 -18.23
C ALA A 95 -0.82 -0.92 -18.69
N ALA A 96 -0.60 0.36 -18.95
CA ALA A 96 0.74 0.89 -19.28
C ALA A 96 1.68 0.79 -18.07
N LEU A 97 1.18 1.08 -16.86
CA LEU A 97 1.96 0.94 -15.62
C LEU A 97 2.35 -0.52 -15.37
N ARG A 98 1.39 -1.45 -15.52
CA ARG A 98 1.65 -2.90 -15.41
C ARG A 98 2.72 -3.37 -16.40
N ARG A 99 2.66 -2.93 -17.66
CA ARG A 99 3.71 -3.25 -18.65
C ARG A 99 5.07 -2.67 -18.27
N ALA A 100 5.09 -1.47 -17.72
CA ALA A 100 6.33 -0.82 -17.30
C ALA A 100 6.97 -1.49 -16.07
N LEU A 101 6.17 -2.12 -15.20
CA LEU A 101 6.61 -2.87 -14.02
C LEU A 101 7.11 -4.29 -14.37
N ALA A 102 6.70 -4.85 -15.51
CA ALA A 102 7.03 -6.24 -15.83
C ALA A 102 8.56 -6.50 -15.76
N PRO A 103 9.02 -7.61 -15.09
CA PRO A 103 8.22 -8.77 -14.69
C PRO A 103 7.55 -8.67 -13.30
N LEU A 104 7.69 -7.57 -12.57
CA LEU A 104 7.11 -7.44 -11.24
C LEU A 104 5.56 -7.38 -11.30
N PRO A 105 4.85 -8.11 -10.43
CA PRO A 105 3.40 -8.08 -10.38
C PRO A 105 2.88 -6.76 -9.78
N MET A 106 1.98 -6.11 -10.51
CA MET A 106 1.11 -5.07 -9.97
C MET A 106 -0.14 -5.75 -9.41
N VAL A 107 -0.32 -5.69 -8.09
CA VAL A 107 -1.28 -6.52 -7.35
C VAL A 107 -2.55 -5.78 -6.97
N GLY A 108 -3.56 -6.53 -6.54
CA GLY A 108 -4.86 -6.06 -6.04
C GLY A 108 -5.88 -7.18 -6.12
N TYR A 109 -6.63 -7.41 -5.06
CA TYR A 109 -7.55 -8.54 -4.90
C TYR A 109 -6.92 -9.88 -5.30
N SER A 110 -5.69 -10.12 -4.84
CA SER A 110 -4.89 -11.28 -5.24
C SER A 110 -4.12 -11.88 -4.07
N ARG A 111 -3.79 -13.16 -4.17
CA ARG A 111 -2.98 -13.90 -3.22
C ARG A 111 -1.62 -14.24 -3.84
N HIS A 112 -0.58 -14.15 -3.05
CA HIS A 112 0.79 -14.50 -3.42
C HIS A 112 1.41 -15.35 -2.32
N ASP A 113 1.68 -16.61 -2.65
CA ASP A 113 2.20 -17.60 -1.70
C ASP A 113 3.73 -17.62 -1.73
N TYR A 114 4.34 -17.72 -0.55
CA TYR A 114 5.79 -17.74 -0.36
C TYR A 114 6.18 -18.87 0.60
N SER A 115 7.32 -19.48 0.30
CA SER A 115 8.02 -20.41 1.19
C SER A 115 9.45 -19.90 1.33
N VAL A 116 9.79 -19.31 2.47
CA VAL A 116 11.07 -18.65 2.68
C VAL A 116 11.65 -19.02 4.04
N ARG A 117 12.87 -19.57 4.04
CA ARG A 117 13.59 -19.95 5.28
C ARG A 117 12.76 -20.85 6.20
N GLY A 118 11.94 -21.73 5.62
CA GLY A 118 11.09 -22.68 6.37
C GLY A 118 9.78 -22.10 6.89
N LEU A 119 9.46 -20.85 6.55
CA LEU A 119 8.15 -20.24 6.84
C LEU A 119 7.32 -20.17 5.56
N ASP A 120 6.15 -20.82 5.59
CA ASP A 120 5.12 -20.70 4.55
C ASP A 120 4.14 -19.62 4.93
N PHE A 121 3.95 -18.63 4.06
CA PHE A 121 3.00 -17.54 4.28
C PHE A 121 2.41 -17.03 2.96
N ALA A 122 1.28 -16.36 3.05
CA ALA A 122 0.67 -15.69 1.91
C ALA A 122 0.59 -14.17 2.14
N VAL A 123 0.83 -13.41 1.07
CA VAL A 123 0.52 -11.99 1.01
C VAL A 123 -0.85 -11.83 0.34
N LEU A 124 -1.83 -11.33 1.09
CA LEU A 124 -3.17 -11.04 0.62
C LEU A 124 -3.25 -9.57 0.22
N ALA A 125 -3.20 -9.31 -1.08
CA ALA A 125 -3.27 -7.97 -1.62
C ALA A 125 -4.72 -7.48 -1.63
N ALA A 126 -4.96 -6.38 -0.92
CA ALA A 126 -6.27 -5.78 -0.74
C ALA A 126 -6.72 -4.94 -1.94
N ARG A 127 -7.65 -4.02 -1.71
CA ARG A 127 -8.22 -3.13 -2.74
C ARG A 127 -7.15 -2.19 -3.32
N PRO A 128 -6.90 -2.22 -4.63
CA PRO A 128 -6.00 -1.27 -5.28
C PRO A 128 -6.64 0.12 -5.39
N HIS A 129 -5.82 1.15 -5.51
CA HIS A 129 -6.24 2.55 -5.67
C HIS A 129 -7.15 3.07 -4.54
N SER A 130 -7.01 2.55 -3.33
CA SER A 130 -7.78 3.06 -2.20
C SER A 130 -7.48 4.54 -1.98
N MET A 131 -8.52 5.29 -1.67
CA MET A 131 -8.42 6.69 -1.27
C MET A 131 -8.69 6.88 0.22
N GLY A 132 -8.87 5.77 0.93
CA GLY A 132 -9.28 5.78 2.33
C GLY A 132 -10.73 6.17 2.56
N GLY A 133 -11.17 6.02 3.81
CA GLY A 133 -12.49 6.43 4.26
C GLY A 133 -13.65 5.55 3.77
N PRO A 134 -14.88 6.01 3.98
CA PRO A 134 -16.09 5.20 3.80
C PRO A 134 -16.58 5.12 2.35
N THR A 135 -15.78 5.55 1.37
CA THR A 135 -16.21 5.57 -0.04
C THR A 135 -15.32 4.71 -0.93
N LEU A 136 -15.93 4.11 -1.96
CA LEU A 136 -15.20 3.35 -2.97
C LEU A 136 -14.58 4.30 -3.99
N GLY A 137 -13.31 4.67 -3.80
CA GLY A 137 -12.54 5.44 -4.78
C GLY A 137 -12.30 4.65 -6.07
N CYS A 138 -12.14 5.33 -7.20
CA CYS A 138 -11.91 4.73 -8.52
C CYS A 138 -12.99 3.68 -8.92
N ALA A 139 -14.23 3.81 -8.43
CA ALA A 139 -15.30 2.84 -8.63
C ALA A 139 -15.51 2.43 -10.11
N PRO A 140 -15.48 3.33 -11.12
CA PRO A 140 -15.61 2.92 -12.53
C PRO A 140 -14.47 2.01 -13.02
N TYR A 141 -13.27 2.18 -12.48
CA TYR A 141 -12.14 1.32 -12.80
C TYR A 141 -12.26 -0.04 -12.12
N LEU A 142 -12.59 -0.05 -10.82
CA LEU A 142 -12.74 -1.28 -10.03
C LEU A 142 -13.87 -2.16 -10.58
N SER A 143 -15.01 -1.57 -10.91
CA SER A 143 -16.14 -2.29 -11.52
C SER A 143 -15.77 -2.95 -12.85
N ARG A 144 -15.11 -2.21 -13.75
CA ARG A 144 -14.72 -2.74 -15.07
C ARG A 144 -13.57 -3.74 -15.04
N THR A 145 -12.73 -3.71 -14.00
CA THR A 145 -11.51 -4.52 -13.94
C THR A 145 -11.67 -5.74 -13.06
N PHE A 146 -12.38 -5.58 -11.94
CA PHE A 146 -12.52 -6.60 -10.90
C PHE A 146 -13.98 -7.00 -10.64
N GLY A 147 -14.96 -6.30 -11.24
CA GLY A 147 -16.38 -6.53 -10.99
C GLY A 147 -16.85 -5.96 -9.65
N ILE A 148 -16.10 -5.04 -9.03
CA ILE A 148 -16.36 -4.48 -7.71
C ILE A 148 -16.97 -3.08 -7.84
N ALA A 149 -18.21 -2.89 -7.39
CA ALA A 149 -18.95 -1.63 -7.48
C ALA A 149 -19.28 -1.01 -6.11
N SER A 150 -19.05 -1.74 -5.01
CA SER A 150 -19.30 -1.26 -3.65
C SER A 150 -18.23 -1.73 -2.66
N LEU A 151 -18.20 -1.15 -1.45
CA LEU A 151 -17.30 -1.59 -0.37
C LEU A 151 -17.69 -2.97 0.16
N GLU A 152 -18.98 -3.30 0.14
CA GLU A 152 -19.50 -4.60 0.53
C GLU A 152 -18.99 -5.69 -0.42
N GLU A 153 -19.05 -5.46 -1.74
CA GLU A 153 -18.50 -6.37 -2.75
C GLU A 153 -16.97 -6.50 -2.62
N SER A 154 -16.29 -5.39 -2.29
CA SER A 154 -14.87 -5.41 -2.00
C SER A 154 -14.55 -6.28 -0.77
N ALA A 155 -15.30 -6.12 0.32
CA ALA A 155 -15.16 -6.91 1.53
C ALA A 155 -15.39 -8.40 1.25
N GLU A 156 -16.44 -8.75 0.50
CA GLU A 156 -16.73 -10.14 0.11
C GLU A 156 -15.59 -10.72 -0.72
N ARG A 157 -15.05 -9.96 -1.68
CA ARG A 157 -13.90 -10.42 -2.48
C ARG A 157 -12.67 -10.69 -1.62
N LEU A 158 -12.40 -9.83 -0.64
CA LEU A 158 -11.29 -10.01 0.30
C LEU A 158 -11.51 -11.20 1.24
N LYS A 159 -12.74 -11.44 1.71
CA LYS A 159 -13.08 -12.63 2.49
C LYS A 159 -12.86 -13.91 1.68
N GLN A 160 -13.26 -13.92 0.41
CA GLN A 160 -12.99 -15.04 -0.49
C GLN A 160 -11.50 -15.35 -0.62
N LEU A 161 -10.63 -14.33 -0.74
CA LEU A 161 -9.19 -14.53 -0.75
C LEU A 161 -8.67 -15.20 0.53
N VAL A 162 -9.25 -14.86 1.68
CA VAL A 162 -8.94 -15.51 2.96
C VAL A 162 -9.36 -16.98 2.97
N GLU A 163 -10.57 -17.28 2.48
CA GLU A 163 -11.09 -18.66 2.39
C GLU A 163 -10.28 -19.53 1.43
N GLU A 164 -9.92 -18.98 0.27
CA GLU A 164 -9.13 -19.66 -0.75
C GLU A 164 -7.65 -19.81 -0.37
N CYS A 165 -7.19 -19.16 0.71
CA CYS A 165 -5.81 -19.18 1.13
C CYS A 165 -5.49 -20.42 1.96
N PRO A 166 -4.64 -21.35 1.51
CA PRO A 166 -4.25 -22.52 2.28
C PRO A 166 -3.25 -22.20 3.38
N ALA A 167 -2.47 -21.10 3.22
CA ALA A 167 -1.44 -20.74 4.19
C ALA A 167 -2.06 -20.36 5.54
N GLN A 168 -1.45 -20.84 6.61
CA GLN A 168 -1.83 -20.49 7.99
C GLN A 168 -1.39 -19.06 8.32
N HIS A 169 -0.21 -18.64 7.86
CA HIS A 169 0.33 -17.30 8.09
C HIS A 169 -0.01 -16.39 6.93
N VAL A 170 -0.51 -15.20 7.23
CA VAL A 170 -0.89 -14.21 6.21
C VAL A 170 -0.38 -12.82 6.55
N ILE A 171 -0.04 -12.05 5.52
CA ILE A 171 0.22 -10.61 5.59
C ILE A 171 -0.86 -9.94 4.74
N PHE A 172 -1.60 -9.00 5.32
CA PHE A 172 -2.45 -8.11 4.53
C PHE A 172 -1.61 -6.97 3.96
N PHE A 173 -1.70 -6.79 2.65
CA PHE A 173 -0.96 -5.79 1.91
C PHE A 173 -1.93 -4.86 1.16
N ALA A 174 -1.91 -3.59 1.49
CA ALA A 174 -2.86 -2.60 0.99
C ALA A 174 -2.16 -1.28 0.61
N HIS A 175 -2.88 -0.40 -0.09
CA HIS A 175 -2.43 0.98 -0.24
C HIS A 175 -2.77 1.79 1.00
N ASN A 176 -4.03 1.76 1.46
CA ASN A 176 -4.45 2.35 2.73
C ASN A 176 -4.79 1.25 3.75
N GLY A 177 -4.60 1.52 5.02
CA GLY A 177 -4.86 0.54 6.07
C GLY A 177 -6.31 0.47 6.55
N PRO A 178 -6.64 -0.44 7.46
CA PRO A 178 -8.00 -0.68 7.89
C PRO A 178 -8.52 0.41 8.84
N THR A 179 -9.83 0.63 8.86
CA THR A 179 -10.52 1.41 9.89
C THR A 179 -10.44 0.74 11.27
N GLY A 180 -10.80 1.47 12.33
CA GLY A 180 -10.88 0.99 13.71
C GLY A 180 -9.59 1.19 14.51
N LEU A 181 -8.66 2.04 14.05
CA LEU A 181 -7.36 2.26 14.72
C LEU A 181 -7.18 3.67 15.29
N GLY A 182 -8.24 4.45 15.34
CA GLY A 182 -8.29 5.76 15.97
C GLY A 182 -8.88 6.84 15.08
N ASN A 183 -9.39 7.91 15.73
CA ASN A 183 -10.10 9.01 15.07
C ASN A 183 -9.29 10.32 15.08
N HIS A 184 -8.17 10.35 15.80
CA HIS A 184 -7.35 11.54 15.86
C HIS A 184 -6.46 11.63 14.63
N ARG A 185 -6.21 12.87 14.17
CA ARG A 185 -5.38 13.13 12.97
C ARG A 185 -3.99 12.48 13.00
N SER A 186 -3.41 12.28 14.20
CA SER A 186 -2.11 11.61 14.37
C SER A 186 -2.20 10.09 14.53
N ASP A 187 -3.40 9.53 14.57
CA ASP A 187 -3.56 8.08 14.56
C ASP A 187 -3.18 7.53 13.19
N ILE A 188 -2.80 6.28 13.15
CA ILE A 188 -2.11 5.65 12.01
C ILE A 188 -2.80 5.86 10.65
N TRP A 189 -4.13 5.91 10.61
CA TRP A 189 -4.95 6.26 9.44
C TRP A 189 -6.03 7.29 9.78
N GLY A 190 -5.76 8.19 10.73
CA GLY A 190 -6.64 9.31 11.03
C GLY A 190 -6.57 10.42 9.97
N CYS A 191 -7.67 11.08 9.70
CA CYS A 191 -7.74 12.15 8.70
C CYS A 191 -7.18 13.48 9.23
N ASP A 192 -6.20 14.07 8.55
CA ASP A 192 -5.62 15.37 8.90
C ASP A 192 -6.01 16.50 7.94
N PHE A 193 -6.50 16.20 6.77
CA PHE A 193 -6.99 17.17 5.77
C PHE A 193 -8.50 17.45 5.88
N ARG A 194 -9.26 16.57 6.53
CA ARG A 194 -10.66 16.72 6.91
C ARG A 194 -10.89 16.14 8.30
N PRO A 195 -10.44 16.81 9.37
CA PRO A 195 -10.44 16.22 10.72
C PRO A 195 -11.82 15.74 11.22
N ALA A 196 -12.91 16.31 10.68
CA ALA A 196 -14.26 15.87 11.01
C ALA A 196 -14.59 14.44 10.50
N GLU A 197 -13.83 13.91 9.54
CA GLU A 197 -14.01 12.54 9.03
C GLU A 197 -13.34 11.49 9.94
N GLY A 198 -12.48 11.91 10.88
CA GLY A 198 -11.89 11.07 11.91
C GLY A 198 -11.05 9.91 11.36
N ASP A 199 -11.52 8.69 11.54
CA ASP A 199 -10.88 7.48 11.01
C ASP A 199 -11.05 7.40 9.49
N PHE A 200 -9.93 7.34 8.79
CA PHE A 200 -9.88 7.31 7.32
C PHE A 200 -9.35 5.97 6.78
N GLY A 201 -9.36 4.93 7.61
CA GLY A 201 -9.03 3.57 7.20
C GLY A 201 -10.07 2.96 6.26
N ASP A 202 -9.72 1.84 5.64
CA ASP A 202 -10.55 1.08 4.72
C ASP A 202 -11.48 0.11 5.45
N PRO A 203 -12.83 0.26 5.37
CA PRO A 203 -13.78 -0.61 6.06
C PRO A 203 -13.77 -2.06 5.52
N ASP A 204 -13.63 -2.22 4.22
CA ASP A 204 -13.57 -3.53 3.55
C ASP A 204 -12.34 -4.35 3.99
N LEU A 205 -11.20 -3.70 4.18
CA LEU A 205 -10.00 -4.33 4.71
C LEU A 205 -10.19 -4.75 6.19
N ARG A 206 -10.87 -3.94 7.00
CA ARG A 206 -11.21 -4.32 8.39
C ARG A 206 -12.04 -5.58 8.43
N VAL A 207 -13.10 -5.66 7.62
CA VAL A 207 -13.95 -6.85 7.52
C VAL A 207 -13.13 -8.10 7.15
N ALA A 208 -12.19 -7.98 6.21
CA ALA A 208 -11.33 -9.10 5.81
C ALA A 208 -10.38 -9.55 6.92
N ILE A 209 -9.80 -8.62 7.68
CA ILE A 209 -8.93 -8.91 8.82
C ILE A 209 -9.71 -9.64 9.92
N ASP A 210 -10.90 -9.15 10.27
CA ASP A 210 -11.73 -9.78 11.30
C ASP A 210 -12.20 -11.18 10.85
N HIS A 211 -12.50 -11.34 9.56
CA HIS A 211 -12.81 -12.64 8.98
C HIS A 211 -11.61 -13.61 9.05
N ALA A 212 -10.41 -13.17 8.71
CA ALA A 212 -9.20 -13.99 8.80
C ALA A 212 -8.93 -14.47 10.24
N ARG A 213 -9.16 -13.59 11.23
CA ARG A 213 -9.09 -13.96 12.66
C ARG A 213 -10.14 -15.01 13.01
N ALA A 214 -11.38 -14.84 12.57
CA ALA A 214 -12.45 -15.82 12.80
C ALA A 214 -12.14 -17.19 12.16
N ARG A 215 -11.34 -17.21 11.08
CA ARG A 215 -10.82 -18.42 10.43
C ARG A 215 -9.50 -18.92 11.05
N SER A 216 -9.12 -18.40 12.22
CA SER A 216 -7.90 -18.76 12.94
C SER A 216 -6.62 -18.59 12.10
N LYS A 217 -6.62 -17.72 11.10
CA LYS A 217 -5.39 -17.36 10.38
C LYS A 217 -4.46 -16.59 11.31
N LYS A 218 -3.17 -16.89 11.24
CA LYS A 218 -2.13 -16.12 11.94
C LYS A 218 -1.72 -14.94 11.07
N ILE A 219 -2.25 -13.76 11.41
CA ILE A 219 -1.91 -12.53 10.69
C ILE A 219 -0.58 -12.02 11.23
N LEU A 220 0.45 -12.03 10.40
CA LEU A 220 1.80 -11.59 10.78
C LEU A 220 1.88 -10.06 10.87
N ALA A 221 1.26 -9.37 9.90
CA ALA A 221 1.16 -7.91 9.89
C ALA A 221 0.08 -7.43 8.92
N VAL A 222 -0.37 -6.19 9.10
CA VAL A 222 -1.09 -5.40 8.10
C VAL A 222 -0.17 -4.27 7.65
N VAL A 223 0.13 -4.24 6.35
CA VAL A 223 1.12 -3.34 5.75
C VAL A 223 0.43 -2.43 4.76
N ALA A 224 0.54 -1.11 4.95
CA ALA A 224 -0.05 -0.11 4.07
C ALA A 224 0.73 1.22 4.08
N GLY A 225 0.22 2.23 3.38
CA GLY A 225 0.73 3.58 3.30
C GLY A 225 -0.39 4.61 3.27
N HIS A 226 -0.41 5.48 2.26
CA HIS A 226 -1.41 6.50 1.92
C HIS A 226 -1.46 7.68 2.89
N MET A 227 -1.68 7.48 4.17
CA MET A 227 -1.75 8.58 5.14
C MET A 227 -0.33 8.99 5.54
N HIS A 228 0.17 10.08 4.93
CA HIS A 228 1.55 10.52 5.12
C HIS A 228 1.92 10.77 6.57
N HIS A 229 3.18 10.50 6.97
CA HIS A 229 3.64 10.70 8.35
C HIS A 229 3.61 12.17 8.75
N ALA A 230 4.04 13.09 7.87
CA ALA A 230 3.97 14.52 8.12
C ALA A 230 2.51 15.00 8.06
N LEU A 231 2.03 15.58 9.15
CA LEU A 231 0.66 16.07 9.27
C LEU A 231 0.48 17.47 8.67
N ALA A 232 -0.66 17.72 8.05
CA ALA A 232 -1.08 19.07 7.70
C ALA A 232 -1.13 19.95 8.97
N GLY A 233 -0.42 21.09 8.95
CA GLY A 233 -0.31 21.96 10.11
C GLY A 233 0.73 21.54 11.16
N GLY A 234 1.59 20.58 10.86
CA GLY A 234 2.73 20.16 11.68
C GLY A 234 2.47 18.96 12.60
N GLY A 235 3.57 18.35 13.04
CA GLY A 235 3.59 17.10 13.80
C GLY A 235 3.73 15.85 12.89
N GLU A 236 3.79 14.72 13.53
CA GLU A 236 3.95 13.41 12.85
C GLU A 236 2.84 12.44 13.23
N ARG A 237 2.46 11.61 12.27
CA ARG A 237 1.53 10.51 12.40
C ARG A 237 2.24 9.29 12.95
N ARG A 238 1.54 8.48 13.73
CA ARG A 238 2.02 7.15 14.13
C ARG A 238 2.14 6.28 12.89
N TRP A 239 3.29 5.66 12.71
CA TRP A 239 3.55 4.75 11.60
C TRP A 239 3.39 3.28 11.99
N LEU A 240 3.44 2.98 13.28
CA LEU A 240 3.33 1.64 13.85
C LEU A 240 2.31 1.64 14.99
N VAL A 241 1.41 0.68 14.95
CA VAL A 241 0.46 0.38 16.03
C VAL A 241 0.43 -1.12 16.24
N GLU A 242 0.53 -1.54 17.48
CA GLU A 242 0.20 -2.90 17.89
C GLU A 242 -1.14 -2.88 18.62
N ARG A 243 -2.09 -3.67 18.12
CA ARG A 243 -3.40 -3.83 18.76
C ARG A 243 -3.87 -5.27 18.64
N ASP A 244 -4.31 -5.84 19.76
CA ASP A 244 -4.81 -7.22 19.85
C ASP A 244 -3.81 -8.24 19.28
N GLY A 245 -2.50 -8.05 19.57
CA GLY A 245 -1.42 -8.90 19.09
C GLY A 245 -1.13 -8.83 17.59
N LEU A 246 -1.62 -7.80 16.90
CA LEU A 246 -1.40 -7.58 15.47
C LEU A 246 -0.67 -6.26 15.23
N LEU A 247 0.37 -6.32 14.39
CA LEU A 247 1.11 -5.13 13.93
C LEU A 247 0.43 -4.50 12.72
N TYR A 248 0.21 -3.19 12.82
CA TYR A 248 -0.28 -2.33 11.74
C TYR A 248 0.83 -1.34 11.38
N ILE A 249 1.23 -1.34 10.11
CA ILE A 249 2.37 -0.59 9.60
C ILE A 249 1.89 0.36 8.51
N ASN A 250 2.12 1.64 8.72
CA ASN A 250 1.97 2.68 7.71
C ASN A 250 3.37 3.14 7.27
N ALA A 251 3.79 2.79 6.06
CA ALA A 251 5.13 3.10 5.56
C ALA A 251 5.22 4.45 4.82
N ALA A 252 4.16 5.27 4.82
CA ALA A 252 4.02 6.46 3.99
C ALA A 252 4.81 7.68 4.46
N ARG A 253 6.11 7.54 4.72
CA ARG A 253 6.98 8.70 4.93
C ARG A 253 7.21 9.41 3.59
N THR A 254 6.72 10.66 3.48
CA THR A 254 6.81 11.46 2.25
C THR A 254 7.35 12.85 2.55
N PRO A 255 8.45 13.30 1.88
CA PRO A 255 9.26 12.54 0.93
C PRO A 255 10.05 11.41 1.62
N ARG A 256 10.16 10.25 0.95
CA ARG A 256 10.94 9.12 1.48
C ARG A 256 12.45 9.28 1.30
N ILE A 257 12.87 10.13 0.38
CA ILE A 257 14.26 10.55 0.20
C ILE A 257 14.35 12.00 0.67
N PHE A 258 15.20 12.25 1.65
CA PHE A 258 15.36 13.56 2.26
C PHE A 258 16.76 13.77 2.78
N ASP A 259 17.14 15.04 2.96
CA ASP A 259 18.44 15.41 3.50
C ASP A 259 18.34 15.65 5.02
N ARG A 260 19.28 15.09 5.79
CA ARG A 260 19.48 15.35 7.22
C ARG A 260 20.92 15.77 7.44
N GLY A 261 21.15 17.05 7.62
CA GLY A 261 22.51 17.62 7.62
C GLY A 261 23.18 17.40 6.26
N GLN A 262 24.34 16.78 6.26
CA GLN A 262 25.08 16.47 5.03
C GLN A 262 24.75 15.10 4.42
N GLN A 263 23.87 14.34 5.05
CA GLN A 263 23.51 13.01 4.59
C GLN A 263 22.16 13.01 3.88
N ARG A 264 22.12 12.39 2.70
CA ARG A 264 20.88 12.06 2.01
C ARG A 264 20.42 10.68 2.45
N LEU A 265 19.22 10.60 3.01
CA LEU A 265 18.66 9.40 3.61
C LEU A 265 17.49 8.89 2.78
N ARG A 266 17.27 7.58 2.85
CA ARG A 266 16.18 6.84 2.19
C ARG A 266 15.41 6.05 3.22
N HIS A 267 14.13 6.29 3.29
CA HIS A 267 13.25 5.61 4.23
C HIS A 267 12.60 4.37 3.62
N HIS A 268 12.53 3.34 4.40
CA HIS A 268 11.63 2.19 4.25
C HIS A 268 11.41 1.56 5.63
N VAL A 269 10.43 0.68 5.74
CA VAL A 269 10.20 -0.10 6.96
C VAL A 269 10.66 -1.53 6.72
N VAL A 270 11.32 -2.13 7.70
CA VAL A 270 11.66 -3.56 7.69
C VAL A 270 10.67 -4.29 8.58
N LEU A 271 10.02 -5.30 8.03
CA LEU A 271 9.22 -6.28 8.74
C LEU A 271 10.02 -7.57 8.86
N GLU A 272 10.25 -8.02 10.08
CA GLU A 272 10.92 -9.29 10.35
C GLU A 272 9.98 -10.25 11.07
N THR A 273 9.95 -11.49 10.62
CA THR A 273 9.12 -12.53 11.23
C THR A 273 9.75 -13.91 11.10
N ASP A 274 9.57 -14.73 12.13
CA ASP A 274 9.87 -16.16 12.14
C ASP A 274 8.59 -17.02 12.13
N GLY A 275 7.43 -16.37 11.96
CA GLY A 275 6.11 -16.99 12.05
C GLY A 275 5.52 -16.98 13.46
N PHE A 276 6.34 -16.82 14.51
CA PHE A 276 5.90 -16.73 15.92
C PHE A 276 5.94 -15.30 16.42
N ARG A 277 7.03 -14.62 16.15
CA ARG A 277 7.26 -13.22 16.52
C ARG A 277 7.38 -12.39 15.26
N THR A 278 6.78 -11.22 15.28
CA THR A 278 6.86 -10.25 14.19
C THR A 278 7.24 -8.91 14.78
N ARG A 279 8.19 -8.22 14.14
CA ARG A 279 8.62 -6.87 14.52
C ARG A 279 8.78 -5.99 13.28
N ALA A 280 8.66 -4.70 13.49
CA ALA A 280 8.90 -3.71 12.43
C ALA A 280 9.78 -2.58 12.95
N GLU A 281 10.64 -2.06 12.08
CA GLU A 281 11.48 -0.92 12.36
C GLU A 281 11.62 -0.01 11.13
N GLU A 282 11.74 1.30 11.37
CA GLU A 282 12.10 2.25 10.30
C GLU A 282 13.59 2.16 10.00
N VAL A 283 13.93 2.11 8.73
CA VAL A 283 15.31 2.15 8.24
C VAL A 283 15.52 3.45 7.48
N LEU A 284 16.56 4.18 7.88
CA LEU A 284 17.08 5.37 7.20
C LEU A 284 18.41 5.02 6.58
N ALA A 285 18.38 4.47 5.37
CA ALA A 285 19.59 4.09 4.66
C ALA A 285 20.28 5.32 4.05
N PRO A 286 21.61 5.51 4.23
CA PRO A 286 22.32 6.59 3.55
C PRO A 286 22.35 6.33 2.04
N SER A 287 22.33 7.42 1.27
CA SER A 287 22.74 7.37 -0.14
C SER A 287 24.24 7.26 -0.15
N GLY A 288 24.77 6.10 -0.52
CA GLY A 288 26.22 5.93 -0.72
C GLY A 288 26.76 6.87 -1.79
#